data_958461ba35b1cfcecc60f397aa27f197
#
_entry.id   958461ba35b1cfcecc60f397aa27f197
#
_cell.length_a   1.000
_cell.length_b   1.000
_cell.length_c   1.000
_cell.angle_alpha   90.00
_cell.angle_beta   90.00
_cell.angle_gamma   90.00
#
_symmetry.space_group_name_H-M   'P 1'
#
loop_
_entity.id
_entity.type
_entity.pdbx_description
1 polymer ?
#
loop_
_entity_poly.entity_id
_entity_poly.type
_entity_poly.pdbx_seq_one_letter_code
_entity_poly.pdbx_strand_id
1 'polypeptide(L)'
;IRWKGQFMGKEEFKNPHPELPVREPILKLGKMITDRVPIKLGFEKLTADSPEYWGLAPICTDEQANIALKMGVRKPKTLKQMVQITGMDEKELEKQLEQMSFNGLLEYNWENPQHEKQYVLPMFVPGSAEFTNMNSTVLEEHPEMGRFFERMSRLPLEKITPMVPPGGAGIGMHVIPVEKAIDMNNEAISLEKISYWLDKYDGKYAASPCSCRKSRKTYDEGCADDPEDWCIAVGDMADYVVETGKGGHYITKEEALEIFKKAEDNGFVHQITNIDGQDKIFAICNCNVNVCYALRTSQLFNTPNMSRSAYVAKVTKENCVACGKCVEYCPAGAVKLGQKLFT
;
A
#
# COMPACT_ATOMS: atom_id res chain seq x y z
N ILE A 1 4.11 -11.56 -19.75
CA ILE A 1 3.59 -12.88 -19.32
C ILE A 1 2.19 -12.62 -18.76
N ARG A 2 1.14 -13.06 -19.47
CA ARG A 2 -0.23 -12.99 -18.94
C ARG A 2 -0.32 -13.93 -17.74
N TRP A 3 -0.54 -13.37 -16.57
CA TRP A 3 -0.77 -14.13 -15.36
C TRP A 3 -2.05 -14.98 -15.48
N LYS A 4 -1.94 -16.27 -15.13
CA LYS A 4 -3.05 -17.23 -15.08
C LYS A 4 -3.30 -17.71 -13.64
N GLY A 5 -3.10 -16.84 -12.64
CA GLY A 5 -3.34 -17.20 -11.26
C GLY A 5 -4.80 -17.58 -11.00
N GLN A 6 -5.02 -18.58 -10.22
CA GLN A 6 -6.35 -18.91 -9.68
C GLN A 6 -6.79 -17.80 -8.73
N PHE A 7 -7.96 -17.26 -8.95
CA PHE A 7 -8.60 -16.36 -8.00
C PHE A 7 -9.20 -17.18 -6.87
N MET A 8 -8.91 -16.79 -5.65
CA MET A 8 -9.55 -17.40 -4.47
C MET A 8 -11.08 -17.23 -4.57
N GLY A 9 -11.83 -18.29 -4.30
CA GLY A 9 -13.28 -18.25 -4.25
C GLY A 9 -13.81 -17.43 -3.08
N LYS A 10 -15.07 -16.97 -3.15
CA LYS A 10 -15.70 -16.19 -2.05
C LYS A 10 -15.74 -16.95 -0.71
N GLU A 11 -15.78 -18.26 -0.74
CA GLU A 11 -15.78 -19.13 0.43
C GLU A 11 -14.47 -19.10 1.23
N GLU A 12 -13.34 -18.81 0.57
CA GLU A 12 -12.00 -18.79 1.18
C GLU A 12 -11.72 -17.53 2.00
N PHE A 13 -12.65 -16.57 2.01
CA PHE A 13 -12.52 -15.31 2.71
C PHE A 13 -13.37 -15.20 3.98
N LYS A 14 -13.91 -16.31 4.48
CA LYS A 14 -14.59 -16.33 5.77
C LYS A 14 -13.59 -16.20 6.91
N ASN A 15 -14.10 -15.87 8.09
CA ASN A 15 -13.29 -15.90 9.31
C ASN A 15 -12.57 -17.24 9.42
N PRO A 16 -11.23 -17.27 9.49
CA PRO A 16 -10.48 -18.52 9.64
C PRO A 16 -10.68 -19.19 10.99
N HIS A 17 -11.20 -18.46 11.99
CA HIS A 17 -11.41 -18.92 13.37
C HIS A 17 -12.85 -18.64 13.84
N PRO A 18 -13.87 -19.21 13.18
CA PRO A 18 -15.28 -18.98 13.54
C PRO A 18 -15.66 -19.54 14.91
N GLU A 19 -14.86 -20.46 15.44
CA GLU A 19 -15.03 -21.06 16.76
C GLU A 19 -14.63 -20.13 17.92
N LEU A 20 -13.84 -19.09 17.64
CA LEU A 20 -13.41 -18.15 18.69
C LEU A 20 -14.51 -17.14 19.02
N PRO A 21 -14.64 -16.73 20.29
CA PRO A 21 -15.61 -15.73 20.67
C PRO A 21 -15.31 -14.38 20.01
N VAL A 22 -16.37 -13.73 19.55
CA VAL A 22 -16.25 -12.41 18.91
C VAL A 22 -15.84 -11.36 19.92
N ARG A 23 -14.78 -10.63 19.60
CA ARG A 23 -14.19 -9.59 20.45
C ARG A 23 -14.69 -8.21 20.03
N GLU A 24 -15.59 -7.67 20.85
CA GLU A 24 -16.29 -6.41 20.57
C GLU A 24 -15.35 -5.18 20.38
N PRO A 25 -14.25 -5.01 21.14
CA PRO A 25 -13.31 -3.91 20.89
C PRO A 25 -12.68 -3.97 19.49
N ILE A 26 -12.39 -5.18 18.99
CA ILE A 26 -11.82 -5.38 17.64
C ILE A 26 -12.83 -5.02 16.55
N LEU A 27 -14.11 -5.41 16.70
CA LEU A 27 -15.16 -5.00 15.78
C LEU A 27 -15.32 -3.48 15.71
N LYS A 28 -15.29 -2.81 16.86
CA LYS A 28 -15.36 -1.35 16.93
C LYS A 28 -14.16 -0.69 16.27
N LEU A 29 -12.96 -1.23 16.51
CA LEU A 29 -11.74 -0.73 15.90
C LEU A 29 -11.77 -0.90 14.38
N GLY A 30 -12.08 -2.10 13.87
CA GLY A 30 -12.21 -2.38 12.44
C GLY A 30 -13.18 -1.42 11.76
N LYS A 31 -14.34 -1.17 12.38
CA LYS A 31 -15.31 -0.20 11.89
C LYS A 31 -14.73 1.23 11.87
N MET A 32 -14.05 1.66 12.93
CA MET A 32 -13.50 3.00 13.04
C MET A 32 -12.44 3.31 11.97
N ILE A 33 -11.58 2.34 11.63
CA ILE A 33 -10.51 2.52 10.64
C ILE A 33 -10.96 2.33 9.20
N THR A 34 -12.16 1.75 8.97
CA THR A 34 -12.70 1.47 7.64
C THR A 34 -13.80 2.45 7.22
N ASP A 35 -14.72 2.84 8.12
CA ASP A 35 -15.90 3.68 7.82
C ASP A 35 -15.58 5.13 7.37
N ARG A 36 -14.30 5.46 7.20
CA ARG A 36 -13.87 6.81 6.81
C ARG A 36 -13.77 7.04 5.31
N VAL A 37 -13.98 6.02 4.52
CA VAL A 37 -14.17 6.20 3.09
C VAL A 37 -15.51 6.94 2.89
N PRO A 38 -15.53 8.15 2.30
CA PRO A 38 -16.73 8.98 2.25
C PRO A 38 -17.86 8.40 1.39
N ILE A 39 -17.63 7.28 0.75
CA ILE A 39 -18.60 6.55 -0.04
C ILE A 39 -19.18 5.46 0.87
N LYS A 40 -20.47 5.59 1.20
CA LYS A 40 -21.25 4.49 1.78
C LYS A 40 -21.40 3.42 0.69
N LEU A 41 -20.43 2.54 0.60
CA LEU A 41 -20.35 1.49 -0.43
C LEU A 41 -21.32 0.35 -0.19
N GLY A 42 -22.36 0.56 0.63
CA GLY A 42 -23.30 -0.48 1.00
C GLY A 42 -22.59 -1.64 1.70
N PHE A 43 -21.53 -1.35 2.47
CA PHE A 43 -20.99 -2.31 3.40
C PHE A 43 -22.09 -2.68 4.36
N GLU A 44 -22.47 -3.92 4.26
CA GLU A 44 -23.23 -4.57 5.29
C GLU A 44 -22.49 -4.37 6.63
N LYS A 45 -23.25 -4.39 7.69
CA LYS A 45 -22.75 -4.28 9.05
C LYS A 45 -21.50 -5.13 9.23
N LEU A 46 -20.39 -4.53 9.65
CA LEU A 46 -19.15 -5.23 9.91
C LEU A 46 -19.41 -6.34 10.95
N THR A 47 -19.05 -7.56 10.61
CA THR A 47 -19.25 -8.77 11.42
C THR A 47 -17.92 -9.47 11.65
N ALA A 48 -17.94 -10.55 12.41
CA ALA A 48 -16.78 -11.41 12.61
C ALA A 48 -16.25 -12.05 11.31
N ASP A 49 -17.06 -12.14 10.27
CA ASP A 49 -16.65 -12.61 8.93
C ASP A 49 -16.04 -11.50 8.07
N SER A 50 -16.03 -10.28 8.57
CA SER A 50 -15.40 -9.15 7.85
C SER A 50 -13.88 -9.18 8.01
N PRO A 51 -13.12 -8.93 6.93
CA PRO A 51 -11.65 -8.97 6.98
C PRO A 51 -11.07 -7.96 7.97
N GLU A 52 -11.75 -6.85 8.18
CA GLU A 52 -11.38 -5.83 9.18
C GLU A 52 -11.45 -6.34 10.61
N TYR A 53 -12.25 -7.36 10.88
CA TYR A 53 -12.27 -8.02 12.17
C TYR A 53 -11.19 -9.09 12.28
N TRP A 54 -11.27 -10.13 11.44
CA TRP A 54 -10.37 -11.27 11.58
C TRP A 54 -8.92 -10.96 11.17
N GLY A 55 -8.70 -9.88 10.39
CA GLY A 55 -7.38 -9.36 10.11
C GLY A 55 -6.75 -8.60 11.31
N LEU A 56 -7.55 -8.00 12.17
CA LEU A 56 -7.05 -7.31 13.38
C LEU A 56 -6.98 -8.25 14.59
N ALA A 57 -7.86 -9.23 14.68
CA ALA A 57 -7.99 -10.08 15.86
C ALA A 57 -6.69 -10.78 16.29
N PRO A 58 -5.84 -11.31 15.38
CA PRO A 58 -4.59 -11.96 15.75
C PRO A 58 -3.50 -10.99 16.22
N ILE A 59 -3.50 -9.75 15.73
CA ILE A 59 -2.41 -8.78 15.96
C ILE A 59 -2.70 -7.76 17.05
N CYS A 60 -3.89 -7.80 17.65
CA CYS A 60 -4.36 -6.78 18.57
C CYS A 60 -5.08 -7.39 19.77
N THR A 61 -4.66 -7.05 20.98
CA THR A 61 -5.41 -7.39 22.22
C THR A 61 -6.62 -6.47 22.38
N ASP A 62 -7.56 -6.85 23.25
CA ASP A 62 -8.72 -5.99 23.57
C ASP A 62 -8.29 -4.68 24.24
N GLU A 63 -7.24 -4.71 25.05
CA GLU A 63 -6.65 -3.51 25.64
C GLU A 63 -6.05 -2.60 24.58
N GLN A 64 -5.25 -3.14 23.66
CA GLN A 64 -4.68 -2.41 22.52
C GLN A 64 -5.77 -1.82 21.62
N ALA A 65 -6.84 -2.57 21.35
CA ALA A 65 -7.97 -2.06 20.60
C ALA A 65 -8.63 -0.86 21.32
N ASN A 66 -8.81 -0.94 22.63
CA ASN A 66 -9.35 0.16 23.42
C ASN A 66 -8.43 1.39 23.47
N ILE A 67 -7.10 1.21 23.49
CA ILE A 67 -6.13 2.29 23.34
C ILE A 67 -6.29 2.95 21.96
N ALA A 68 -6.31 2.16 20.88
CA ALA A 68 -6.46 2.65 19.52
C ALA A 68 -7.78 3.41 19.30
N LEU A 69 -8.89 2.93 19.87
CA LEU A 69 -10.19 3.60 19.82
C LEU A 69 -10.17 5.02 20.40
N LYS A 70 -9.34 5.25 21.43
CA LYS A 70 -9.18 6.58 22.05
C LYS A 70 -8.29 7.53 21.21
N MET A 71 -7.42 7.01 20.34
CA MET A 71 -6.53 7.84 19.52
C MET A 71 -7.27 8.64 18.46
N GLY A 72 -8.20 8.00 17.79
CA GLY A 72 -8.84 8.50 16.57
C GLY A 72 -7.93 8.38 15.35
N VAL A 73 -8.54 8.08 14.19
CA VAL A 73 -7.83 7.79 12.94
C VAL A 73 -7.16 9.04 12.38
N ARG A 74 -5.89 8.92 11.97
CA ARG A 74 -5.05 9.97 11.39
C ARG A 74 -4.90 11.20 12.31
N LYS A 75 -4.89 10.97 13.62
CA LYS A 75 -4.68 12.01 14.63
C LYS A 75 -3.43 11.68 15.44
N PRO A 76 -2.27 12.24 15.07
CA PRO A 76 -1.02 12.01 15.80
C PRO A 76 -1.15 12.35 17.29
N LYS A 77 -0.55 11.53 18.13
CA LYS A 77 -0.52 11.70 19.59
C LYS A 77 0.86 11.34 20.13
N THR A 78 1.44 12.23 20.95
CA THR A 78 2.64 11.90 21.71
C THR A 78 2.30 10.95 22.87
N LEU A 79 3.31 10.25 23.42
CA LEU A 79 3.12 9.38 24.58
C LEU A 79 2.44 10.14 25.74
N LYS A 80 2.89 11.35 26.05
CA LYS A 80 2.28 12.20 27.10
C LYS A 80 0.79 12.46 26.87
N GLN A 81 0.41 12.76 25.63
CA GLN A 81 -0.99 12.96 25.27
C GLN A 81 -1.80 11.67 25.44
N MET A 82 -1.20 10.53 25.08
CA MET A 82 -1.86 9.23 25.25
C MET A 82 -2.01 8.85 26.70
N VAL A 83 -1.04 9.14 27.58
CA VAL A 83 -1.17 8.98 29.03
C VAL A 83 -2.36 9.77 29.58
N GLN A 84 -2.50 11.03 29.16
CA GLN A 84 -3.64 11.88 29.59
C GLN A 84 -4.99 11.31 29.11
N ILE A 85 -5.05 10.77 27.90
CA ILE A 85 -6.29 10.24 27.30
C ILE A 85 -6.67 8.87 27.89
N THR A 86 -5.68 8.04 28.18
CA THR A 86 -5.92 6.65 28.64
C THR A 86 -5.99 6.56 30.18
N GLY A 87 -5.20 7.38 30.85
CA GLY A 87 -4.99 7.29 32.31
C GLY A 87 -4.07 6.13 32.73
N MET A 88 -3.38 5.50 31.78
CA MET A 88 -2.47 4.37 31.99
C MET A 88 -1.12 4.86 32.52
N ASP A 89 -0.39 3.94 33.17
CA ASP A 89 1.02 4.14 33.47
C ASP A 89 1.84 4.38 32.20
N GLU A 90 2.75 5.34 32.22
CA GLU A 90 3.48 5.79 31.04
C GLU A 90 4.32 4.66 30.44
N LYS A 91 5.02 3.88 31.25
CA LYS A 91 5.89 2.79 30.77
C LYS A 91 5.09 1.63 30.19
N GLU A 92 3.99 1.29 30.81
CA GLU A 92 3.11 0.24 30.31
C GLU A 92 2.45 0.67 29.00
N LEU A 93 1.99 1.90 28.91
CA LEU A 93 1.41 2.45 27.68
C LEU A 93 2.43 2.50 26.55
N GLU A 94 3.65 2.98 26.82
CA GLU A 94 4.73 2.99 25.82
C GLU A 94 4.99 1.59 25.25
N LYS A 95 5.11 0.59 26.12
CA LYS A 95 5.26 -0.81 25.72
C LYS A 95 4.11 -1.28 24.81
N GLN A 96 2.86 -0.92 25.15
CA GLN A 96 1.70 -1.27 24.32
C GLN A 96 1.76 -0.58 22.95
N LEU A 97 2.10 0.70 22.89
CA LEU A 97 2.20 1.47 21.64
C LEU A 97 3.33 0.94 20.73
N GLU A 98 4.48 0.59 21.32
CA GLU A 98 5.59 -0.02 20.56
C GLU A 98 5.18 -1.40 20.00
N GLN A 99 4.52 -2.23 20.80
CA GLN A 99 4.03 -3.53 20.32
C GLN A 99 2.97 -3.38 19.21
N MET A 100 2.07 -2.41 19.32
CA MET A 100 1.10 -2.10 18.28
C MET A 100 1.78 -1.61 17.00
N SER A 101 2.86 -0.83 17.12
CA SER A 101 3.67 -0.39 15.98
C SER A 101 4.42 -1.56 15.35
N PHE A 102 5.01 -2.46 16.15
CA PHE A 102 5.64 -3.67 15.67
C PHE A 102 4.65 -4.55 14.89
N ASN A 103 3.47 -4.76 15.40
CA ASN A 103 2.42 -5.56 14.75
C ASN A 103 1.84 -4.90 13.48
N GLY A 104 2.10 -3.62 13.26
CA GLY A 104 1.61 -2.87 12.10
C GLY A 104 0.25 -2.20 12.30
N LEU A 105 -0.28 -2.20 13.52
CA LEU A 105 -1.54 -1.51 13.83
C LEU A 105 -1.37 0.00 13.88
N LEU A 106 -0.24 0.49 14.40
CA LEU A 106 0.11 1.90 14.46
C LEU A 106 1.33 2.19 13.57
N GLU A 107 1.40 3.40 13.08
CA GLU A 107 2.62 4.04 12.58
C GLU A 107 3.08 5.12 13.55
N TYR A 108 4.30 5.63 13.38
CA TYR A 108 4.79 6.78 14.11
C TYR A 108 5.66 7.69 13.25
N ASN A 109 5.80 8.93 13.68
CA ASN A 109 6.66 9.93 13.07
C ASN A 109 7.09 10.97 14.13
N TRP A 110 7.93 11.92 13.72
CA TRP A 110 8.38 13.05 14.54
C TRP A 110 7.94 14.39 13.94
N GLU A 111 6.87 14.40 13.19
CA GLU A 111 6.38 15.54 12.42
C GLU A 111 5.60 16.56 13.28
N ASN A 112 6.22 16.99 14.35
CA ASN A 112 5.71 18.07 15.18
C ASN A 112 6.83 19.06 15.51
N PRO A 113 6.51 20.30 15.92
CA PRO A 113 7.52 21.34 16.19
C PRO A 113 8.55 20.97 17.25
N GLN A 114 8.22 20.04 18.14
CA GLN A 114 9.09 19.59 19.22
C GLN A 114 9.97 18.40 18.83
N HIS A 115 9.79 17.83 17.64
CA HIS A 115 10.43 16.58 17.21
C HIS A 115 10.26 15.42 18.24
N GLU A 116 9.11 15.40 18.92
CA GLU A 116 8.75 14.29 19.81
C GLU A 116 8.12 13.16 18.98
N LYS A 117 8.43 11.91 19.34
CA LYS A 117 7.77 10.73 18.74
C LYS A 117 6.26 10.81 18.99
N GLN A 118 5.49 10.67 17.93
CA GLN A 118 4.04 10.63 17.98
C GLN A 118 3.50 9.44 17.20
N TYR A 119 2.55 8.74 17.83
CA TYR A 119 1.90 7.57 17.27
C TYR A 119 0.66 7.97 16.50
N VAL A 120 0.38 7.27 15.43
CA VAL A 120 -0.77 7.51 14.56
C VAL A 120 -1.50 6.21 14.31
N LEU A 121 -2.81 6.20 14.53
CA LEU A 121 -3.66 5.12 14.06
C LEU A 121 -4.00 5.39 12.59
N PRO A 122 -3.44 4.63 11.62
CA PRO A 122 -3.73 4.83 10.22
C PRO A 122 -5.14 4.34 9.87
N MET A 123 -5.54 4.56 8.62
CA MET A 123 -6.65 3.81 8.04
C MET A 123 -6.27 2.34 7.88
N PHE A 124 -7.24 1.49 7.64
CA PHE A 124 -6.98 0.08 7.40
C PHE A 124 -6.18 -0.13 6.09
N VAL A 125 -6.61 0.51 5.00
CA VAL A 125 -5.93 0.54 3.70
C VAL A 125 -6.06 1.94 3.09
N PRO A 126 -4.98 2.58 2.68
CA PRO A 126 -3.58 2.26 2.97
C PRO A 126 -3.22 2.52 4.44
N GLY A 127 -2.47 1.63 5.04
CA GLY A 127 -1.99 1.77 6.41
C GLY A 127 -1.78 0.44 7.13
N SER A 128 -2.59 0.14 8.16
CA SER A 128 -2.37 -1.03 9.04
C SER A 128 -2.24 -2.34 8.26
N ALA A 129 -3.00 -2.51 7.19
CA ALA A 129 -2.97 -3.70 6.37
C ALA A 129 -1.61 -3.90 5.69
N GLU A 130 -1.04 -2.83 5.12
CA GLU A 130 0.27 -2.87 4.51
C GLU A 130 1.34 -3.18 5.55
N PHE A 131 1.33 -2.46 6.67
CA PHE A 131 2.35 -2.60 7.71
C PHE A 131 2.34 -3.99 8.34
N THR A 132 1.18 -4.58 8.56
CA THR A 132 1.06 -5.95 9.06
C THR A 132 1.62 -6.96 8.05
N ASN A 133 1.28 -6.82 6.76
CA ASN A 133 1.78 -7.71 5.72
C ASN A 133 3.29 -7.54 5.41
N MET A 134 3.92 -6.45 5.83
CA MET A 134 5.38 -6.30 5.75
C MET A 134 6.10 -7.07 6.85
N ASN A 135 5.45 -7.34 7.97
CA ASN A 135 6.06 -8.01 9.13
C ASN A 135 6.09 -9.53 8.92
N SER A 136 7.27 -10.10 8.67
CA SER A 136 7.45 -11.54 8.44
C SER A 136 7.05 -12.37 9.64
N THR A 137 7.39 -11.94 10.87
CA THR A 137 7.04 -12.64 12.10
C THR A 137 5.52 -12.78 12.25
N VAL A 138 4.79 -11.68 12.01
CA VAL A 138 3.32 -11.71 12.07
C VAL A 138 2.73 -12.61 10.99
N LEU A 139 3.29 -12.60 9.76
CA LEU A 139 2.82 -13.46 8.68
C LEU A 139 3.15 -14.94 8.86
N GLU A 140 4.25 -15.26 9.52
CA GLU A 140 4.62 -16.64 9.86
C GLU A 140 3.67 -17.22 10.92
N GLU A 141 3.31 -16.42 11.93
CA GLU A 141 2.36 -16.81 12.98
C GLU A 141 0.89 -16.80 12.51
N HIS A 142 0.56 -15.87 11.59
CA HIS A 142 -0.80 -15.62 11.12
C HIS A 142 -0.84 -15.50 9.58
N PRO A 143 -0.61 -16.59 8.82
CA PRO A 143 -0.55 -16.55 7.35
C PRO A 143 -1.89 -16.15 6.72
N GLU A 144 -3.01 -16.27 7.42
CA GLU A 144 -4.31 -15.76 7.00
C GLU A 144 -4.33 -14.25 6.77
N MET A 145 -3.40 -13.50 7.41
CA MET A 145 -3.26 -12.06 7.21
C MET A 145 -2.94 -11.69 5.76
N GLY A 146 -2.21 -12.53 5.06
CA GLY A 146 -1.98 -12.35 3.63
C GLY A 146 -3.26 -12.41 2.81
N ARG A 147 -4.23 -13.21 3.21
CA ARG A 147 -5.49 -13.40 2.48
C ARG A 147 -6.45 -12.23 2.61
N PHE A 148 -6.39 -11.48 3.71
CA PHE A 148 -7.32 -10.36 3.86
C PHE A 148 -7.08 -9.24 2.84
N PHE A 149 -5.85 -9.04 2.36
CA PHE A 149 -5.56 -8.12 1.26
C PHE A 149 -6.32 -8.50 -0.01
N GLU A 150 -6.38 -9.79 -0.34
CA GLU A 150 -7.14 -10.28 -1.50
C GLU A 150 -8.63 -10.04 -1.32
N ARG A 151 -9.15 -10.31 -0.13
CA ARG A 151 -10.54 -10.05 0.19
C ARG A 151 -10.89 -8.56 0.10
N MET A 152 -10.04 -7.69 0.63
CA MET A 152 -10.22 -6.24 0.52
C MET A 152 -10.20 -5.78 -0.95
N SER A 153 -9.33 -6.37 -1.79
CA SER A 153 -9.32 -6.09 -3.22
C SER A 153 -10.66 -6.41 -3.86
N ARG A 154 -11.27 -7.53 -3.50
CA ARG A 154 -12.48 -8.00 -4.17
C ARG A 154 -13.75 -7.37 -3.65
N LEU A 155 -13.94 -7.27 -2.34
CA LEU A 155 -15.21 -6.80 -1.80
C LEU A 155 -15.42 -5.29 -1.93
N PRO A 156 -14.54 -4.41 -1.42
CA PRO A 156 -14.74 -2.99 -1.63
C PRO A 156 -14.39 -2.55 -3.05
N LEU A 157 -13.28 -3.00 -3.62
CA LEU A 157 -12.82 -2.48 -4.89
C LEU A 157 -13.63 -2.98 -6.08
N GLU A 158 -14.17 -4.19 -6.06
CA GLU A 158 -15.12 -4.67 -7.08
C GLU A 158 -16.34 -3.73 -7.20
N LYS A 159 -16.80 -3.19 -6.07
CA LYS A 159 -17.94 -2.25 -6.04
C LYS A 159 -17.54 -0.80 -6.38
N ILE A 160 -16.33 -0.38 -5.99
CA ILE A 160 -15.86 1.01 -6.16
C ILE A 160 -15.30 1.25 -7.56
N THR A 161 -14.56 0.30 -8.11
CA THR A 161 -13.82 0.52 -9.35
C THR A 161 -14.70 0.83 -10.56
N PRO A 162 -15.96 0.35 -10.69
CA PRO A 162 -16.87 0.82 -11.74
C PRO A 162 -17.21 2.31 -11.66
N MET A 163 -17.01 2.95 -10.50
CA MET A 163 -17.27 4.38 -10.28
C MET A 163 -16.02 5.24 -10.55
N VAL A 164 -14.87 4.62 -10.79
CA VAL A 164 -13.61 5.32 -11.08
C VAL A 164 -13.70 5.99 -12.45
N PRO A 165 -13.40 7.31 -12.55
CA PRO A 165 -13.46 7.99 -13.84
C PRO A 165 -12.38 7.49 -14.81
N PRO A 166 -12.59 7.67 -16.12
CA PRO A 166 -11.54 7.43 -17.11
C PRO A 166 -10.24 8.17 -16.75
N GLY A 167 -9.12 7.48 -16.82
CA GLY A 167 -7.81 8.02 -16.44
C GLY A 167 -7.39 7.73 -14.99
N GLY A 168 -8.25 7.11 -14.19
CA GLY A 168 -7.96 6.68 -12.83
C GLY A 168 -8.51 7.61 -11.74
N ALA A 169 -8.59 7.08 -10.52
CA ALA A 169 -9.10 7.82 -9.36
C ALA A 169 -8.05 8.80 -8.79
N GLY A 170 -6.78 8.40 -8.76
CA GLY A 170 -5.70 9.17 -8.15
C GLY A 170 -5.83 9.27 -6.63
N ILE A 171 -6.47 8.30 -5.99
CA ILE A 171 -6.67 8.25 -4.54
C ILE A 171 -5.67 7.26 -3.95
N GLY A 172 -4.84 7.73 -3.02
CA GLY A 172 -3.86 6.93 -2.30
C GLY A 172 -2.55 6.69 -3.05
N MET A 173 -2.60 6.53 -4.38
CA MET A 173 -1.45 6.21 -5.22
C MET A 173 -1.45 7.03 -6.51
N HIS A 174 -0.27 7.47 -6.92
CA HIS A 174 -0.02 8.20 -8.16
C HIS A 174 1.11 7.54 -8.94
N VAL A 175 0.90 7.28 -10.22
CA VAL A 175 1.91 6.66 -11.10
C VAL A 175 2.88 7.73 -11.57
N ILE A 176 4.16 7.55 -11.27
CA ILE A 176 5.25 8.36 -11.82
C ILE A 176 5.84 7.64 -13.04
N PRO A 177 6.00 8.33 -14.18
CA PRO A 177 6.66 7.73 -15.33
C PRO A 177 8.16 7.52 -15.09
N VAL A 178 8.76 6.66 -15.89
CA VAL A 178 10.21 6.53 -15.95
C VAL A 178 10.81 7.87 -16.35
N GLU A 179 11.66 8.45 -15.50
CA GLU A 179 12.09 9.86 -15.65
C GLU A 179 12.74 10.16 -17.00
N LYS A 180 13.55 9.25 -17.53
CA LYS A 180 14.17 9.39 -18.87
C LYS A 180 13.17 9.39 -20.03
N ALA A 181 11.90 9.02 -19.80
CA ALA A 181 10.85 9.05 -20.81
C ALA A 181 10.04 10.36 -20.80
N ILE A 182 10.30 11.26 -19.83
CA ILE A 182 9.64 12.56 -19.73
C ILE A 182 10.35 13.54 -20.68
N ASP A 183 9.57 14.27 -21.49
CA ASP A 183 10.12 15.37 -22.27
C ASP A 183 10.50 16.52 -21.32
N MET A 184 11.82 16.80 -21.23
CA MET A 184 12.46 17.67 -20.25
C MET A 184 12.13 19.17 -20.41
N ASN A 185 11.37 19.56 -21.42
CA ASN A 185 11.08 20.97 -21.70
C ASN A 185 10.01 21.61 -20.79
N ASN A 186 9.51 20.88 -19.78
CA ASN A 186 8.45 21.37 -18.92
C ASN A 186 8.87 21.38 -17.45
N GLU A 187 9.24 22.54 -16.92
CA GLU A 187 9.70 22.73 -15.53
C GLU A 187 8.60 22.49 -14.46
N ALA A 188 7.33 22.55 -14.84
CA ALA A 188 6.20 22.37 -13.92
C ALA A 188 6.00 20.95 -13.39
N ILE A 189 6.94 20.01 -13.65
CA ILE A 189 6.74 18.57 -13.48
C ILE A 189 7.70 17.96 -12.44
N SER A 190 8.27 18.75 -11.55
CA SER A 190 9.22 18.23 -10.55
C SER A 190 8.62 17.08 -9.69
N LEU A 191 7.36 17.20 -9.30
CA LEU A 191 6.66 16.18 -8.50
C LEU A 191 6.47 14.85 -9.23
N GLU A 192 6.63 14.81 -10.55
CA GLU A 192 6.57 13.62 -11.39
C GLU A 192 7.94 12.96 -11.62
N LYS A 193 8.98 13.42 -10.93
CA LYS A 193 10.34 12.90 -11.04
C LYS A 193 10.75 12.19 -9.77
N ILE A 194 11.27 10.97 -9.91
CA ILE A 194 11.85 10.21 -8.79
C ILE A 194 13.02 10.99 -8.18
N SER A 195 13.87 11.59 -9.02
CA SER A 195 15.02 12.41 -8.57
C SER A 195 14.61 13.53 -7.62
N TYR A 196 13.51 14.24 -7.91
CA TYR A 196 12.96 15.28 -7.04
C TYR A 196 12.63 14.74 -5.64
N TRP A 197 11.97 13.58 -5.56
CA TRP A 197 11.60 13.01 -4.27
C TRP A 197 12.80 12.50 -3.49
N LEU A 198 13.79 11.91 -4.19
CA LEU A 198 15.04 11.51 -3.56
C LEU A 198 15.81 12.71 -3.02
N ASP A 199 15.88 13.82 -3.76
CA ASP A 199 16.53 15.05 -3.29
C ASP A 199 15.80 15.65 -2.09
N LYS A 200 14.47 15.63 -2.10
CA LYS A 200 13.65 16.17 -1.01
C LYS A 200 13.84 15.42 0.31
N TYR A 201 14.05 14.11 0.26
CA TYR A 201 14.26 13.27 1.45
C TYR A 201 15.70 12.80 1.61
N ASP A 202 16.66 13.61 1.13
CA ASP A 202 18.07 13.25 1.08
C ASP A 202 18.59 12.67 2.42
N GLY A 203 19.24 11.50 2.33
CA GLY A 203 19.77 10.78 3.47
C GLY A 203 18.75 10.02 4.32
N LYS A 204 17.45 10.03 3.98
CA LYS A 204 16.39 9.31 4.71
C LYS A 204 15.64 8.34 3.80
N TYR A 205 16.28 7.23 3.45
CA TYR A 205 15.70 6.16 2.63
C TYR A 205 15.85 4.81 3.31
N ALA A 206 14.84 3.97 3.19
CA ALA A 206 14.93 2.56 3.53
C ALA A 206 14.27 1.72 2.44
N ALA A 207 14.97 0.68 1.99
CA ALA A 207 14.34 -0.36 1.21
C ALA A 207 13.56 -1.28 2.13
N SER A 208 12.42 -1.75 1.68
CA SER A 208 11.55 -2.62 2.47
C SER A 208 10.78 -3.59 1.59
N PRO A 209 10.33 -4.72 2.17
CA PRO A 209 9.50 -5.68 1.47
C PRO A 209 8.20 -5.07 0.97
N CYS A 210 7.77 -5.48 -0.22
CA CYS A 210 6.49 -5.10 -0.76
C CYS A 210 5.35 -5.89 -0.11
N SER A 211 4.47 -5.22 0.64
CA SER A 211 3.31 -5.81 1.31
C SER A 211 2.39 -6.59 0.36
N CYS A 212 2.16 -6.06 -0.86
CA CYS A 212 1.35 -6.74 -1.87
C CYS A 212 1.99 -8.07 -2.32
N ARG A 213 3.32 -8.13 -2.50
CA ARG A 213 4.04 -9.36 -2.87
C ARG A 213 4.06 -10.36 -1.72
N LYS A 214 4.32 -9.91 -0.49
CA LYS A 214 4.27 -10.76 0.69
C LYS A 214 2.89 -11.37 0.91
N SER A 215 1.84 -10.56 0.82
CA SER A 215 0.46 -11.03 0.86
C SER A 215 0.20 -12.14 -0.18
N ARG A 216 0.57 -11.91 -1.44
CA ARG A 216 0.40 -12.91 -2.50
C ARG A 216 1.13 -14.22 -2.24
N LYS A 217 2.35 -14.17 -1.72
CA LYS A 217 3.15 -15.37 -1.41
C LYS A 217 2.49 -16.30 -0.38
N THR A 218 1.58 -15.80 0.45
CA THR A 218 0.91 -16.63 1.46
C THR A 218 -0.14 -17.57 0.89
N TYR A 219 -0.63 -17.34 -0.32
CA TYR A 219 -1.71 -18.14 -0.91
C TYR A 219 -1.58 -18.38 -2.42
N ASP A 220 -0.66 -17.75 -3.10
CA ASP A 220 -0.47 -17.87 -4.55
C ASP A 220 1.02 -17.82 -4.93
N GLU A 221 1.52 -18.94 -5.42
CA GLU A 221 2.89 -19.06 -5.92
C GLU A 221 3.11 -18.36 -7.28
N GLY A 222 2.05 -17.85 -7.91
CA GLY A 222 2.09 -17.18 -9.21
C GLY A 222 2.82 -15.83 -9.22
N CYS A 223 3.29 -15.36 -8.05
CA CYS A 223 4.15 -14.21 -7.91
C CYS A 223 5.62 -14.66 -7.94
N ALA A 224 6.24 -14.64 -9.10
CA ALA A 224 7.64 -15.02 -9.25
C ALA A 224 8.65 -13.99 -8.69
N ASP A 225 8.14 -12.82 -8.28
CA ASP A 225 8.97 -11.73 -7.78
C ASP A 225 9.41 -11.97 -6.35
N ASP A 226 10.65 -11.62 -6.05
CA ASP A 226 11.13 -11.48 -4.69
C ASP A 226 10.35 -10.36 -3.98
N PRO A 227 9.79 -10.57 -2.78
CA PRO A 227 9.09 -9.52 -2.03
C PRO A 227 10.01 -8.49 -1.39
N GLU A 228 11.33 -8.72 -1.39
CA GLU A 228 12.31 -7.83 -0.78
C GLU A 228 12.64 -6.63 -1.69
N ASP A 229 12.98 -5.48 -1.06
CA ASP A 229 13.57 -4.29 -1.67
C ASP A 229 12.79 -3.58 -2.79
N TRP A 230 11.49 -3.84 -2.93
CA TRP A 230 10.69 -3.19 -3.96
C TRP A 230 9.95 -1.92 -3.52
N CYS A 231 9.92 -1.64 -2.23
CA CYS A 231 9.34 -0.42 -1.67
C CYS A 231 10.43 0.43 -1.03
N ILE A 232 10.51 1.69 -1.44
CA ILE A 232 11.44 2.65 -0.87
C ILE A 232 10.65 3.57 0.05
N ALA A 233 10.77 3.36 1.35
CA ALA A 233 10.24 4.26 2.36
C ALA A 233 11.13 5.49 2.46
N VAL A 234 10.53 6.66 2.70
CA VAL A 234 11.25 7.94 2.78
C VAL A 234 10.86 8.73 4.04
N GLY A 235 11.77 9.58 4.51
CA GLY A 235 11.55 10.38 5.71
C GLY A 235 11.35 9.52 6.96
N ASP A 236 10.43 9.91 7.83
CA ASP A 236 10.15 9.19 9.09
C ASP A 236 9.61 7.76 8.86
N MET A 237 9.02 7.50 7.70
CA MET A 237 8.61 6.15 7.33
C MET A 237 9.81 5.21 7.12
N ALA A 238 10.97 5.73 6.72
CA ALA A 238 12.20 4.93 6.63
C ALA A 238 12.58 4.39 8.01
N ASP A 239 12.57 5.24 9.03
CA ASP A 239 12.86 4.85 10.40
C ASP A 239 11.81 3.83 10.91
N TYR A 240 10.52 4.09 10.64
CA TYR A 240 9.43 3.21 11.04
C TYR A 240 9.59 1.77 10.48
N VAL A 241 9.86 1.62 9.19
CA VAL A 241 9.97 0.26 8.59
C VAL A 241 11.22 -0.48 9.02
N VAL A 242 12.29 0.23 9.39
CA VAL A 242 13.52 -0.37 9.92
C VAL A 242 13.34 -0.80 11.38
N GLU A 243 12.81 0.08 12.23
CA GLU A 243 12.74 -0.12 13.68
C GLU A 243 11.63 -1.07 14.13
N THR A 244 10.57 -1.26 13.31
CA THR A 244 9.37 -2.00 13.72
C THR A 244 9.21 -3.38 13.08
N GLY A 245 10.33 -4.02 12.70
CA GLY A 245 10.29 -5.41 12.21
C GLY A 245 9.62 -5.60 10.84
N LYS A 246 9.52 -4.53 10.02
CA LYS A 246 8.95 -4.59 8.68
C LYS A 246 9.92 -5.14 7.63
N GLY A 247 11.10 -5.59 8.05
CA GLY A 247 12.15 -6.06 7.15
C GLY A 247 12.83 -4.93 6.35
N GLY A 248 12.64 -3.69 6.78
CA GLY A 248 13.31 -2.53 6.20
C GLY A 248 14.77 -2.44 6.58
N HIS A 249 15.58 -1.84 5.72
CA HIS A 249 16.96 -1.48 5.99
C HIS A 249 17.31 -0.17 5.30
N TYR A 250 18.17 0.63 5.93
CA TYR A 250 18.61 1.89 5.37
C TYR A 250 19.44 1.67 4.11
N ILE A 251 19.25 2.54 3.14
CA ILE A 251 19.97 2.52 1.86
C ILE A 251 20.46 3.92 1.50
N THR A 252 21.47 3.97 0.65
CA THR A 252 21.95 5.20 0.04
C THR A 252 21.07 5.61 -1.15
N LYS A 253 21.27 6.82 -1.66
CA LYS A 253 20.61 7.29 -2.87
C LYS A 253 21.00 6.47 -4.10
N GLU A 254 22.26 6.06 -4.17
CA GLU A 254 22.79 5.22 -5.24
C GLU A 254 22.11 3.85 -5.25
N GLU A 255 21.98 3.22 -4.09
CA GLU A 255 21.26 1.94 -3.94
C GLU A 255 19.78 2.08 -4.32
N ALA A 256 19.12 3.19 -3.92
CA ALA A 256 17.74 3.47 -4.35
C ALA A 256 17.63 3.56 -5.89
N LEU A 257 18.57 4.26 -6.53
CA LEU A 257 18.61 4.38 -7.99
C LEU A 257 18.82 3.03 -8.69
N GLU A 258 19.64 2.14 -8.10
CA GLU A 258 19.81 0.77 -8.60
C GLU A 258 18.53 -0.05 -8.49
N ILE A 259 17.77 0.08 -7.38
CA ILE A 259 16.47 -0.57 -7.22
C ILE A 259 15.48 -0.06 -8.28
N PHE A 260 15.42 1.26 -8.53
CA PHE A 260 14.54 1.81 -9.57
C PHE A 260 14.93 1.29 -10.96
N LYS A 261 16.22 1.26 -11.27
CA LYS A 261 16.70 0.71 -12.54
C LYS A 261 16.32 -0.76 -12.71
N LYS A 262 16.52 -1.57 -11.67
CA LYS A 262 16.10 -2.98 -11.65
C LYS A 262 14.59 -3.12 -11.85
N ALA A 263 13.79 -2.24 -11.26
CA ALA A 263 12.34 -2.21 -11.44
C ALA A 263 11.93 -1.88 -12.88
N GLU A 264 12.58 -0.88 -13.50
CA GLU A 264 12.37 -0.53 -14.91
C GLU A 264 12.70 -1.71 -15.84
N ASP A 265 13.84 -2.38 -15.60
CA ASP A 265 14.27 -3.54 -16.39
C ASP A 265 13.29 -4.72 -16.30
N ASN A 266 12.56 -4.83 -15.17
CA ASN A 266 11.50 -5.82 -14.97
C ASN A 266 10.10 -5.36 -15.44
N GLY A 267 9.95 -4.13 -15.93
CA GLY A 267 8.69 -3.56 -16.38
C GLY A 267 7.74 -3.21 -15.25
N PHE A 268 8.27 -2.92 -14.05
CA PHE A 268 7.47 -2.49 -12.91
C PHE A 268 7.08 -1.00 -13.03
N VAL A 269 6.01 -0.65 -12.39
CA VAL A 269 5.43 0.70 -12.41
C VAL A 269 5.80 1.43 -11.14
N HIS A 270 6.43 2.60 -11.27
CA HIS A 270 6.71 3.47 -10.15
C HIS A 270 5.43 4.17 -9.69
N GLN A 271 5.17 4.12 -8.38
CA GLN A 271 4.06 4.82 -7.77
C GLN A 271 4.52 5.54 -6.51
N ILE A 272 4.03 6.75 -6.30
CA ILE A 272 4.16 7.46 -5.03
C ILE A 272 2.85 7.41 -4.25
N THR A 273 2.96 7.45 -2.94
CA THR A 273 1.81 7.62 -2.05
C THR A 273 1.40 9.09 -2.03
N ASN A 274 0.13 9.40 -2.15
CA ASN A 274 -0.37 10.77 -2.20
C ASN A 274 -1.52 11.05 -1.22
N ILE A 275 -1.58 10.27 -0.14
CA ILE A 275 -2.63 10.43 0.87
C ILE A 275 -2.40 11.60 1.83
N ASP A 276 -1.16 12.07 1.93
CA ASP A 276 -0.75 13.17 2.81
C ASP A 276 -0.63 14.52 2.09
N GLY A 277 -1.18 14.61 0.88
CA GLY A 277 -1.15 15.81 0.06
C GLY A 277 -0.18 15.73 -1.12
N GLN A 278 -0.03 16.85 -1.84
CA GLN A 278 0.82 16.89 -3.03
C GLN A 278 2.32 17.03 -2.73
N ASP A 279 2.64 17.59 -1.57
CA ASP A 279 4.02 17.91 -1.20
C ASP A 279 4.68 16.88 -0.28
N LYS A 280 3.98 15.80 0.03
CA LYS A 280 4.47 14.78 0.94
C LYS A 280 4.16 13.40 0.43
N ILE A 281 5.17 12.55 0.49
CA ILE A 281 5.02 11.10 0.28
C ILE A 281 5.68 10.37 1.46
N PHE A 282 5.31 9.13 1.68
CA PHE A 282 5.99 8.27 2.65
C PHE A 282 6.69 7.08 1.99
N ALA A 283 6.39 6.79 0.74
CA ALA A 283 7.05 5.72 -0.01
C ALA A 283 7.00 5.94 -1.52
N ILE A 284 7.99 5.36 -2.20
CA ILE A 284 8.01 5.15 -3.65
C ILE A 284 7.98 3.64 -3.89
N CYS A 285 6.92 3.15 -4.50
CA CYS A 285 6.72 1.74 -4.78
C CYS A 285 7.16 1.36 -6.19
N ASN A 286 7.68 0.15 -6.36
CA ASN A 286 8.02 -0.47 -7.65
C ASN A 286 7.08 -1.64 -7.92
N CYS A 287 5.97 -1.36 -8.58
CA CYS A 287 4.79 -2.21 -8.57
C CYS A 287 4.71 -3.14 -9.78
N ASN A 288 4.61 -4.44 -9.52
CA ASN A 288 4.19 -5.40 -10.54
C ASN A 288 2.66 -5.29 -10.73
N VAL A 289 2.23 -5.03 -11.96
CA VAL A 289 0.81 -4.82 -12.29
C VAL A 289 -0.09 -6.04 -12.03
N ASN A 290 0.49 -7.24 -12.00
CA ASN A 290 -0.24 -8.49 -11.72
C ASN A 290 -0.39 -8.77 -10.23
N VAL A 291 0.37 -8.07 -9.38
CA VAL A 291 0.44 -8.31 -7.94
C VAL A 291 -0.08 -7.12 -7.16
N CYS A 292 0.29 -5.91 -7.57
CA CYS A 292 -0.02 -4.68 -6.84
C CYS A 292 -1.53 -4.51 -6.63
N TYR A 293 -1.90 -4.31 -5.39
CA TYR A 293 -3.27 -4.11 -4.96
C TYR A 293 -3.96 -2.95 -5.72
N ALA A 294 -3.26 -1.84 -5.92
CA ALA A 294 -3.81 -0.68 -6.62
C ALA A 294 -3.90 -0.88 -8.13
N LEU A 295 -2.91 -1.54 -8.76
CA LEU A 295 -2.82 -1.62 -10.23
C LEU A 295 -3.62 -2.78 -10.82
N ARG A 296 -3.68 -3.94 -10.15
CA ARG A 296 -4.34 -5.13 -10.72
C ARG A 296 -5.86 -5.02 -10.80
N THR A 297 -6.48 -4.10 -10.06
CA THR A 297 -7.93 -3.93 -10.01
C THR A 297 -8.55 -3.65 -11.37
N SER A 298 -7.84 -2.88 -12.22
CA SER A 298 -8.31 -2.61 -13.58
C SER A 298 -8.38 -3.86 -14.46
N GLN A 299 -7.45 -4.80 -14.26
CA GLN A 299 -7.49 -6.08 -14.97
C GLN A 299 -8.53 -7.04 -14.38
N LEU A 300 -8.69 -7.05 -13.04
CA LEU A 300 -9.64 -7.90 -12.35
C LEU A 300 -11.08 -7.57 -12.70
N PHE A 301 -11.42 -6.29 -12.76
CA PHE A 301 -12.80 -5.81 -12.85
C PHE A 301 -13.11 -5.13 -14.18
N ASN A 302 -12.14 -5.05 -15.11
CA ASN A 302 -12.25 -4.34 -16.38
C ASN A 302 -12.73 -2.88 -16.19
N THR A 303 -12.14 -2.18 -15.26
CA THR A 303 -12.46 -0.81 -14.85
C THR A 303 -11.24 0.09 -14.96
N PRO A 304 -11.38 1.42 -14.91
CA PRO A 304 -10.26 2.32 -14.73
C PRO A 304 -9.49 2.01 -13.45
N ASN A 305 -8.20 2.35 -13.43
CA ASN A 305 -7.31 2.05 -12.31
C ASN A 305 -7.56 2.99 -11.11
N MET A 306 -7.31 2.52 -9.90
CA MET A 306 -7.31 3.37 -8.69
C MET A 306 -6.19 4.40 -8.74
N SER A 307 -5.02 4.03 -9.23
CA SER A 307 -3.91 4.94 -9.45
C SER A 307 -4.14 5.79 -10.71
N ARG A 308 -3.60 7.00 -10.70
CA ARG A 308 -3.65 7.92 -11.83
C ARG A 308 -2.25 8.32 -12.25
N SER A 309 -2.05 8.60 -13.53
CA SER A 309 -0.84 9.25 -14.08
C SER A 309 -1.21 10.57 -14.71
N ALA A 310 -0.32 11.56 -14.59
CA ALA A 310 -0.42 12.81 -15.34
C ALA A 310 0.02 12.65 -16.82
N TYR A 311 0.59 11.50 -17.18
CA TYR A 311 1.16 11.23 -18.49
C TYR A 311 0.40 10.16 -19.25
N VAL A 312 0.43 10.28 -20.56
CA VAL A 312 -0.07 9.26 -21.50
C VAL A 312 1.08 8.90 -22.44
N ALA A 313 1.40 7.61 -22.52
CA ALA A 313 2.38 7.11 -23.49
C ALA A 313 1.87 7.32 -24.92
N LYS A 314 2.73 7.89 -25.76
CA LYS A 314 2.46 8.09 -27.18
C LYS A 314 3.49 7.34 -28.03
N VAL A 315 3.02 6.77 -29.12
CA VAL A 315 3.88 6.18 -30.17
C VAL A 315 4.16 7.24 -31.23
N THR A 316 5.43 7.49 -31.51
CA THR A 316 5.84 8.32 -32.66
C THR A 316 5.59 7.50 -33.92
N LYS A 317 4.52 7.83 -34.64
CA LYS A 317 4.03 7.04 -35.79
C LYS A 317 5.08 6.91 -36.90
N GLU A 318 5.87 7.95 -37.11
CA GLU A 318 6.93 8.04 -38.10
C GLU A 318 8.06 7.03 -37.85
N ASN A 319 8.31 6.73 -36.57
CA ASN A 319 9.34 5.79 -36.13
C ASN A 319 8.81 4.37 -35.91
N CYS A 320 7.51 4.17 -36.05
CA CYS A 320 6.86 2.89 -35.75
C CYS A 320 6.97 1.95 -36.97
N VAL A 321 7.72 0.87 -36.81
CA VAL A 321 7.85 -0.21 -37.82
C VAL A 321 6.91 -1.39 -37.55
N ALA A 322 5.94 -1.23 -36.66
CA ALA A 322 4.94 -2.25 -36.27
C ALA A 322 5.55 -3.60 -35.83
N CYS A 323 6.73 -3.58 -35.20
CA CYS A 323 7.45 -4.79 -34.76
C CYS A 323 6.79 -5.53 -33.58
N GLY A 324 5.80 -4.93 -32.90
CA GLY A 324 5.08 -5.54 -31.78
C GLY A 324 5.81 -5.54 -30.44
N LYS A 325 7.07 -5.12 -30.35
CA LYS A 325 7.84 -5.11 -29.09
C LYS A 325 7.12 -4.38 -27.95
N CYS A 326 6.52 -3.21 -28.22
CA CYS A 326 5.78 -2.46 -27.20
C CYS A 326 4.56 -3.23 -26.65
N VAL A 327 3.97 -4.14 -27.42
CA VAL A 327 2.88 -5.02 -26.97
C VAL A 327 3.42 -6.09 -26.02
N GLU A 328 4.58 -6.63 -26.31
CA GLU A 328 5.26 -7.66 -25.50
C GLU A 328 5.76 -7.06 -24.18
N TYR A 329 6.33 -5.86 -24.24
CA TYR A 329 6.91 -5.17 -23.08
C TYR A 329 5.89 -4.46 -22.20
N CYS A 330 4.65 -4.19 -22.67
CA CYS A 330 3.67 -3.49 -21.86
C CYS A 330 3.13 -4.37 -20.74
N PRO A 331 3.50 -4.15 -19.47
CA PRO A 331 3.07 -5.00 -18.36
C PRO A 331 1.56 -4.92 -18.13
N ALA A 332 0.94 -3.78 -18.45
CA ALA A 332 -0.50 -3.56 -18.31
C ALA A 332 -1.34 -4.10 -19.48
N GLY A 333 -0.71 -4.62 -20.55
CA GLY A 333 -1.41 -5.06 -21.75
C GLY A 333 -2.21 -3.95 -22.46
N ALA A 334 -1.82 -2.69 -22.23
CA ALA A 334 -2.53 -1.52 -22.72
C ALA A 334 -2.22 -1.21 -24.19
N VAL A 335 -1.09 -1.70 -24.70
CA VAL A 335 -0.67 -1.49 -26.10
C VAL A 335 -1.20 -2.62 -26.96
N LYS A 336 -1.83 -2.28 -28.08
CA LYS A 336 -2.33 -3.23 -29.07
C LYS A 336 -1.79 -2.85 -30.44
N LEU A 337 -1.43 -3.84 -31.26
CA LEU A 337 -1.20 -3.62 -32.69
C LEU A 337 -2.57 -3.33 -33.31
N GLY A 338 -2.76 -2.10 -33.76
CA GLY A 338 -3.92 -1.73 -34.56
C GLY A 338 -3.82 -2.37 -35.94
N GLN A 339 -4.95 -2.83 -36.49
CA GLN A 339 -5.03 -3.07 -37.94
C GLN A 339 -4.96 -1.70 -38.63
N LYS A 340 -3.97 -1.51 -39.49
CA LYS A 340 -3.98 -0.40 -40.45
C LYS A 340 -5.16 -0.65 -41.36
N LEU A 341 -6.27 0.04 -41.16
CA LEU A 341 -7.29 0.14 -42.17
C LEU A 341 -6.63 0.88 -43.34
N PHE A 342 -6.38 0.16 -44.43
CA PHE A 342 -5.98 0.77 -45.68
C PHE A 342 -7.17 1.62 -46.15
N THR A 343 -7.07 2.92 -46.00
CA THR A 343 -7.83 3.91 -46.74
C THR A 343 -6.94 4.50 -47.80
#